data_8e845c501e24638063a3c669c382a521
#
_entry.id   8e845c501e24638063a3c669c382a521
#
_cell.length_a   1.000
_cell.length_b   1.000
_cell.length_c   1.000
_cell.angle_alpha   90.00
_cell.angle_beta   90.00
_cell.angle_gamma   90.00
#
_symmetry.space_group_name_H-M   'P 1'
#
loop_
_entity.id
_entity.type
_entity.pdbx_description
1 polymer ?
#
loop_
_entity_poly.entity_id
_entity_poly.type
_entity_poly.pdbx_seq_one_letter_code
_entity_poly.pdbx_strand_id
1 'polypeptide(L)'
;MLKLVAVTGATGFIGKNLTERLIENGYKVRALGRKYQPSNELIQWIQGDLGNSTALNYLVRDVSAVIHCAATVRGGSFKQFADVNIQGTQNLLEAIVQQSQSPRFLHISSLAARQPELSWYAQSKYLSEQVLYQYSDRLNWAVFRPTAVYGPGDKELKPLFKSM
;
A
#
# COMPACT_ATOMS: atom_id res chain seq x y z
N MET A 1 24.26 3.64 -7.16
CA MET A 1 23.56 2.92 -6.06
C MET A 1 22.18 2.52 -6.53
N LEU A 2 21.71 1.31 -6.17
CA LEU A 2 20.34 0.87 -6.43
C LEU A 2 19.35 1.77 -5.66
N LYS A 3 18.29 2.23 -6.35
CA LYS A 3 17.24 3.04 -5.70
C LYS A 3 16.45 2.18 -4.72
N LEU A 4 16.21 2.71 -3.51
CA LEU A 4 15.41 2.06 -2.48
C LEU A 4 13.95 2.51 -2.58
N VAL A 5 13.03 1.55 -2.60
CA VAL A 5 11.58 1.77 -2.67
C VAL A 5 10.90 1.16 -1.44
N ALA A 6 10.07 1.93 -0.76
CA ALA A 6 9.24 1.42 0.33
C ALA A 6 7.93 0.83 -0.22
N VAL A 7 7.51 -0.31 0.32
CA VAL A 7 6.27 -0.98 -0.08
C VAL A 7 5.46 -1.37 1.16
N THR A 8 4.22 -0.92 1.25
CA THR A 8 3.24 -1.44 2.20
C THR A 8 2.35 -2.49 1.53
N GLY A 9 1.83 -3.45 2.29
CA GLY A 9 1.04 -4.53 1.71
C GLY A 9 1.83 -5.53 0.87
N ALA A 10 3.17 -5.56 1.04
CA ALA A 10 4.09 -6.41 0.28
C ALA A 10 3.82 -7.91 0.41
N THR A 11 3.09 -8.36 1.45
CA THR A 11 2.66 -9.75 1.63
C THR A 11 1.33 -10.08 0.94
N GLY A 12 0.62 -9.07 0.44
CA GLY A 12 -0.63 -9.23 -0.32
C GLY A 12 -0.39 -9.62 -1.77
N PHE A 13 -1.45 -9.94 -2.50
CA PHE A 13 -1.36 -10.40 -3.90
C PHE A 13 -0.65 -9.40 -4.81
N ILE A 14 -1.14 -8.15 -4.85
CA ILE A 14 -0.52 -7.09 -5.68
C ILE A 14 0.87 -6.75 -5.16
N GLY A 15 1.01 -6.53 -3.85
CA GLY A 15 2.27 -6.09 -3.26
C GLY A 15 3.41 -7.09 -3.39
N LYS A 16 3.12 -8.39 -3.32
CA LYS A 16 4.11 -9.45 -3.52
C LYS A 16 4.65 -9.42 -4.95
N ASN A 17 3.76 -9.47 -5.95
CA ASN A 17 4.15 -9.43 -7.36
C ASN A 17 4.91 -8.13 -7.70
N LEU A 18 4.47 -6.99 -7.15
CA LEU A 18 5.15 -5.72 -7.33
C LEU A 18 6.56 -5.73 -6.71
N THR A 19 6.72 -6.28 -5.51
CA THR A 19 8.01 -6.39 -4.83
C THR A 19 8.99 -7.23 -5.65
N GLU A 20 8.56 -8.36 -6.16
CA GLU A 20 9.35 -9.23 -7.05
C GLU A 20 9.79 -8.48 -8.31
N ARG A 21 8.86 -7.77 -8.96
CA ARG A 21 9.15 -6.97 -10.16
C ARG A 21 10.09 -5.79 -9.90
N LEU A 22 9.99 -5.13 -8.74
CA LEU A 22 10.94 -4.08 -8.37
C LEU A 22 12.36 -4.64 -8.23
N ILE A 23 12.51 -5.78 -7.58
CA ILE A 23 13.81 -6.44 -7.39
C ILE A 23 14.40 -6.88 -8.76
N GLU A 24 13.60 -7.51 -9.61
CA GLU A 24 14.01 -7.90 -10.97
C GLU A 24 14.48 -6.71 -11.83
N ASN A 25 13.93 -5.53 -11.57
CA ASN A 25 14.31 -4.29 -12.27
C ASN A 25 15.39 -3.48 -11.55
N GLY A 26 16.14 -4.08 -10.62
CA GLY A 26 17.30 -3.46 -10.01
C GLY A 26 16.98 -2.45 -8.90
N TYR A 27 15.83 -2.56 -8.24
CA TYR A 27 15.53 -1.79 -7.05
C TYR A 27 15.81 -2.60 -5.79
N LYS A 28 16.18 -1.92 -4.71
CA LYS A 28 16.07 -2.47 -3.36
C LYS A 28 14.69 -2.13 -2.79
N VAL A 29 14.14 -3.03 -2.00
CA VAL A 29 12.81 -2.85 -1.40
C VAL A 29 12.93 -2.81 0.12
N ARG A 30 12.21 -1.87 0.75
CA ARG A 30 11.93 -1.90 2.18
C ARG A 30 10.43 -2.14 2.35
N ALA A 31 10.06 -3.27 2.93
CA ALA A 31 8.69 -3.76 2.98
C ALA A 31 8.15 -3.75 4.41
N LEU A 32 6.89 -3.31 4.59
CA LEU A 32 6.18 -3.40 5.86
C LEU A 32 5.42 -4.74 5.94
N GLY A 33 5.61 -5.47 7.03
CA GLY A 33 4.91 -6.72 7.29
C GLY A 33 4.49 -6.86 8.75
N ARG A 34 3.25 -7.31 9.01
CA ARG A 34 2.73 -7.55 10.37
C ARG A 34 3.41 -8.73 11.08
N LYS A 35 3.85 -9.71 10.31
CA LYS A 35 4.58 -10.88 10.82
C LYS A 35 6.04 -10.77 10.41
N TYR A 36 6.91 -11.40 11.21
CA TYR A 36 8.31 -11.52 10.86
C TYR A 36 8.49 -12.12 9.47
N GLN A 37 9.41 -11.53 8.70
CA GLN A 37 9.85 -12.00 7.40
C GLN A 37 11.38 -11.88 7.36
N PRO A 38 12.09 -12.87 6.81
CA PRO A 38 13.55 -12.79 6.68
C PRO A 38 13.93 -11.72 5.66
N SER A 39 14.84 -10.83 6.05
CA SER A 39 15.45 -9.85 5.15
C SER A 39 16.66 -10.46 4.43
N ASN A 40 17.00 -9.87 3.27
CA ASN A 40 18.23 -10.18 2.54
C ASN A 40 18.81 -8.90 1.91
N GLU A 41 19.79 -9.01 1.03
CA GLU A 41 20.46 -7.85 0.41
C GLU A 41 19.56 -6.98 -0.46
N LEU A 42 18.46 -7.54 -1.00
CA LEU A 42 17.53 -6.86 -1.92
C LEU A 42 16.24 -6.44 -1.26
N ILE A 43 15.81 -7.12 -0.17
CA ILE A 43 14.60 -6.77 0.56
C ILE A 43 14.85 -6.71 2.07
N GLN A 44 14.55 -5.55 2.65
CA GLN A 44 14.54 -5.29 4.08
C GLN A 44 13.11 -5.29 4.59
N TRP A 45 12.79 -6.20 5.50
CA TRP A 45 11.48 -6.28 6.13
C TRP A 45 11.45 -5.50 7.44
N ILE A 46 10.45 -4.65 7.58
CA ILE A 46 10.14 -3.93 8.81
C ILE A 46 8.91 -4.58 9.42
N GLN A 47 9.04 -5.08 10.65
CA GLN A 47 7.90 -5.63 11.37
C GLN A 47 7.07 -4.49 11.96
N GLY A 48 5.79 -4.45 11.60
CA GLY A 48 4.84 -3.45 12.04
C GLY A 48 3.60 -3.42 11.16
N ASP A 49 2.71 -2.51 11.48
CA ASP A 49 1.50 -2.23 10.71
C ASP A 49 1.35 -0.72 10.45
N LEU A 50 0.26 -0.33 9.80
CA LEU A 50 -0.01 1.08 9.48
C LEU A 50 -0.38 1.95 10.71
N GLY A 51 -0.57 1.36 11.87
CA GLY A 51 -0.75 2.07 13.15
C GLY A 51 0.57 2.30 13.90
N ASN A 52 1.66 1.66 13.48
CA ASN A 52 2.95 1.77 14.16
C ASN A 52 3.80 2.91 13.56
N SER A 53 3.74 4.08 14.18
CA SER A 53 4.45 5.29 13.72
C SER A 53 5.97 5.10 13.63
N THR A 54 6.59 4.39 14.57
CA THR A 54 8.03 4.09 14.56
C THR A 54 8.41 3.26 13.35
N ALA A 55 7.63 2.20 13.05
CA ALA A 55 7.84 1.36 11.87
C ALA A 55 7.64 2.13 10.58
N LEU A 56 6.62 3.00 10.51
CA LEU A 56 6.35 3.84 9.34
C LEU A 56 7.48 4.85 9.10
N ASN A 57 7.94 5.55 10.14
CA ASN A 57 9.05 6.49 10.02
C ASN A 57 10.33 5.81 9.52
N TYR A 58 10.61 4.60 10.00
CA TYR A 58 11.75 3.83 9.50
C TYR A 58 11.52 3.34 8.06
N LEU A 59 10.32 2.89 7.73
CA LEU A 59 9.93 2.42 6.40
C LEU A 59 10.23 3.46 5.32
N VAL A 60 9.86 4.72 5.56
CA VAL A 60 9.92 5.79 4.56
C VAL A 60 11.22 6.59 4.57
N ARG A 61 12.17 6.28 5.48
CA ARG A 61 13.43 7.01 5.60
C ARG A 61 14.33 6.75 4.39
N ASP A 62 14.81 7.84 3.76
CA ASP A 62 15.80 7.81 2.67
C ASP A 62 15.40 6.94 1.47
N VAL A 63 14.10 6.79 1.21
CA VAL A 63 13.58 6.08 0.05
C VAL A 63 13.32 7.02 -1.12
N SER A 64 13.47 6.53 -2.35
CA SER A 64 13.18 7.30 -3.56
C SER A 64 11.69 7.34 -3.89
N ALA A 65 10.95 6.31 -3.46
CA ALA A 65 9.51 6.20 -3.66
C ALA A 65 8.86 5.34 -2.57
N VAL A 66 7.57 5.57 -2.35
CA VAL A 66 6.69 4.76 -1.50
C VAL A 66 5.52 4.27 -2.33
N ILE A 67 5.29 2.96 -2.33
CA ILE A 67 4.14 2.34 -2.99
C ILE A 67 3.22 1.75 -1.93
N HIS A 68 2.01 2.31 -1.84
CA HIS A 68 1.03 1.94 -0.83
C HIS A 68 0.02 0.95 -1.41
N CYS A 69 0.26 -0.35 -1.19
CA CYS A 69 -0.63 -1.45 -1.60
C CYS A 69 -1.45 -2.02 -0.43
N ALA A 70 -1.13 -1.65 0.82
CA ALA A 70 -1.85 -2.17 1.97
C ALA A 70 -3.30 -1.69 1.97
N ALA A 71 -4.22 -2.64 2.04
CA ALA A 71 -5.65 -2.38 2.17
C ALA A 71 -6.35 -3.59 2.79
N THR A 72 -7.45 -3.33 3.48
CA THR A 72 -8.45 -4.34 3.84
C THR A 72 -9.51 -4.38 2.75
N VAL A 73 -9.75 -5.57 2.18
CA VAL A 73 -10.74 -5.82 1.12
C VAL A 73 -11.99 -6.54 1.63
N ARG A 74 -11.91 -7.11 2.84
CA ARG A 74 -13.02 -7.80 3.52
C ARG A 74 -13.10 -7.35 4.97
N GLY A 75 -14.32 -7.22 5.50
CA GLY A 75 -14.55 -6.83 6.89
C GLY A 75 -16.03 -6.92 7.26
N GLY A 76 -16.30 -7.08 8.55
CA GLY A 76 -17.64 -7.16 9.12
C GLY A 76 -18.25 -5.80 9.49
N SER A 77 -17.49 -4.71 9.39
CA SER A 77 -17.95 -3.35 9.67
C SER A 77 -17.16 -2.31 8.89
N PHE A 78 -17.75 -1.14 8.63
CA PHE A 78 -17.04 -0.03 7.99
C PHE A 78 -15.80 0.40 8.79
N LYS A 79 -15.85 0.34 10.12
CA LYS A 79 -14.71 0.68 10.97
C LYS A 79 -13.45 -0.12 10.62
N GLN A 80 -13.58 -1.42 10.33
CA GLN A 80 -12.42 -2.26 9.96
C GLN A 80 -11.77 -1.80 8.65
N PHE A 81 -12.57 -1.31 7.69
CA PHE A 81 -12.03 -0.71 6.47
C PHE A 81 -11.42 0.67 6.76
N ALA A 82 -12.06 1.49 7.56
CA ALA A 82 -11.60 2.83 7.89
C ALA A 82 -10.25 2.81 8.62
N ASP A 83 -10.09 1.94 9.62
CA ASP A 83 -8.87 1.81 10.41
C ASP A 83 -7.65 1.51 9.52
N VAL A 84 -7.80 0.65 8.51
CA VAL A 84 -6.68 0.26 7.64
C VAL A 84 -6.57 1.18 6.41
N ASN A 85 -7.68 1.37 5.68
CA ASN A 85 -7.63 2.02 4.37
C ASN A 85 -7.58 3.54 4.48
N ILE A 86 -8.19 4.13 5.53
CA ILE A 86 -8.24 5.58 5.71
C ILE A 86 -7.17 6.01 6.70
N GLN A 87 -7.29 5.58 7.97
CA GLN A 87 -6.35 5.98 9.02
C GLN A 87 -4.94 5.48 8.74
N GLY A 88 -4.79 4.23 8.24
CA GLY A 88 -3.50 3.69 7.87
C GLY A 88 -2.83 4.48 6.72
N THR A 89 -3.62 4.95 5.73
CA THR A 89 -3.12 5.83 4.67
C THR A 89 -2.68 7.17 5.25
N GLN A 90 -3.47 7.76 6.14
CA GLN A 90 -3.13 9.02 6.81
C GLN A 90 -1.81 8.90 7.59
N ASN A 91 -1.67 7.88 8.43
CA ASN A 91 -0.46 7.67 9.21
C ASN A 91 0.79 7.53 8.33
N LEU A 92 0.67 6.84 7.19
CA LEU A 92 1.77 6.70 6.23
C LEU A 92 2.13 8.05 5.59
N LEU A 93 1.15 8.84 5.19
CA LEU A 93 1.36 10.17 4.59
C LEU A 93 2.01 11.12 5.60
N GLU A 94 1.58 11.10 6.87
CA GLU A 94 2.20 11.86 7.96
C GLU A 94 3.69 11.50 8.12
N ALA A 95 4.02 10.20 8.09
CA ALA A 95 5.42 9.77 8.15
C ALA A 95 6.24 10.24 6.94
N ILE A 96 5.65 10.26 5.74
CA ILE A 96 6.30 10.72 4.51
C ILE A 96 6.59 12.21 4.55
N VAL A 97 5.62 13.05 4.94
CA VAL A 97 5.78 14.51 4.92
C VAL A 97 6.72 15.04 6.02
N GLN A 98 7.09 14.20 6.97
CA GLN A 98 8.10 14.49 7.99
C GLN A 98 9.53 14.25 7.47
N GLN A 99 9.72 13.60 6.32
CA GLN A 99 11.04 13.37 5.76
C GLN A 99 11.63 14.67 5.19
N SER A 100 12.94 14.85 5.33
CA SER A 100 13.66 16.00 4.77
C SER A 100 13.63 16.04 3.23
N GLN A 101 13.56 14.87 2.60
CA GLN A 101 13.33 14.71 1.17
C GLN A 101 12.04 13.92 0.96
N SER A 102 11.07 14.53 0.30
CA SER A 102 9.80 13.86 0.01
C SER A 102 9.97 12.81 -1.10
N PRO A 103 9.76 11.52 -0.82
CA PRO A 103 9.75 10.49 -1.85
C PRO A 103 8.54 10.65 -2.78
N ARG A 104 8.61 10.06 -3.98
CA ARG A 104 7.43 9.89 -4.80
C ARG A 104 6.45 8.93 -4.12
N PHE A 105 5.16 9.24 -4.19
CA PHE A 105 4.13 8.42 -3.56
C PHE A 105 3.16 7.85 -4.60
N LEU A 106 3.00 6.53 -4.63
CA LEU A 106 1.99 5.85 -5.44
C LEU A 106 0.98 5.18 -4.52
N HIS A 107 -0.27 5.63 -4.60
CA HIS A 107 -1.40 5.00 -3.91
C HIS A 107 -2.10 3.99 -4.82
N ILE A 108 -2.10 2.72 -4.43
CA ILE A 108 -2.90 1.70 -5.11
C ILE A 108 -4.32 1.76 -4.55
N SER A 109 -5.18 2.44 -5.28
CA SER A 109 -6.60 2.55 -5.00
C SER A 109 -7.39 1.40 -5.67
N SER A 110 -8.60 1.68 -6.14
CA SER A 110 -9.44 0.74 -6.88
C SER A 110 -10.39 1.52 -7.78
N LEU A 111 -10.79 0.93 -8.90
CA LEU A 111 -11.86 1.47 -9.72
C LEU A 111 -13.17 1.60 -8.93
N ALA A 112 -13.39 0.74 -7.91
CA ALA A 112 -14.55 0.82 -7.01
C ALA A 112 -14.67 2.19 -6.29
N ALA A 113 -13.56 2.91 -6.09
CA ALA A 113 -13.58 4.25 -5.48
C ALA A 113 -14.39 5.29 -6.28
N ARG A 114 -14.77 5.01 -7.53
CA ARG A 114 -15.61 5.87 -8.36
C ARG A 114 -17.07 5.85 -7.94
N GLN A 115 -17.50 4.81 -7.22
CA GLN A 115 -18.87 4.60 -6.74
C GLN A 115 -18.85 4.21 -5.25
N PRO A 116 -18.53 5.18 -4.37
CA PRO A 116 -18.29 4.92 -2.94
C PRO A 116 -19.53 4.42 -2.20
N GLU A 117 -20.71 4.65 -2.74
CA GLU A 117 -22.01 4.24 -2.18
C GLU A 117 -22.27 2.73 -2.31
N LEU A 118 -21.55 2.02 -3.18
CA LEU A 118 -21.84 0.61 -3.47
C LEU A 118 -21.32 -0.35 -2.40
N SER A 119 -20.30 0.03 -1.64
CA SER A 119 -19.78 -0.84 -0.57
C SER A 119 -18.86 -0.10 0.39
N TRP A 120 -18.68 -0.64 1.60
CA TRP A 120 -17.72 -0.13 2.57
C TRP A 120 -16.28 -0.12 2.04
N TYR A 121 -15.93 -1.10 1.22
CA TYR A 121 -14.63 -1.13 0.53
C TYR A 121 -14.50 0.06 -0.44
N ALA A 122 -15.47 0.25 -1.33
CA ALA A 122 -15.47 1.34 -2.29
C ALA A 122 -15.40 2.70 -1.58
N GLN A 123 -16.22 2.90 -0.55
CA GLN A 123 -16.23 4.09 0.29
C GLN A 123 -14.87 4.32 0.96
N SER A 124 -14.27 3.28 1.53
CA SER A 124 -12.98 3.42 2.20
C SER A 124 -11.84 3.75 1.24
N LYS A 125 -11.86 3.22 0.01
CA LYS A 125 -10.87 3.56 -1.03
C LYS A 125 -11.06 4.98 -1.53
N TYR A 126 -12.30 5.43 -1.74
CA TYR A 126 -12.59 6.83 -2.05
C TYR A 126 -12.07 7.77 -0.95
N LEU A 127 -12.40 7.49 0.32
CA LEU A 127 -11.98 8.32 1.44
C LEU A 127 -10.45 8.32 1.65
N SER A 128 -9.78 7.21 1.37
CA SER A 128 -8.31 7.17 1.41
C SER A 128 -7.66 8.08 0.36
N GLU A 129 -8.29 8.24 -0.81
CA GLU A 129 -7.86 9.20 -1.81
C GLU A 129 -8.13 10.66 -1.35
N GLN A 130 -9.27 10.91 -0.67
CA GLN A 130 -9.55 12.24 -0.10
C GLN A 130 -8.51 12.62 0.96
N VAL A 131 -8.05 11.67 1.77
CA VAL A 131 -6.93 11.88 2.70
C VAL A 131 -5.67 12.27 1.92
N LEU A 132 -5.31 11.55 0.86
CA LEU A 132 -4.14 11.89 0.04
C LEU A 132 -4.22 13.30 -0.55
N TYR A 133 -5.40 13.73 -1.01
CA TYR A 133 -5.58 15.07 -1.59
C TYR A 133 -5.31 16.20 -0.59
N GLN A 134 -5.45 15.98 0.72
CA GLN A 134 -5.08 16.95 1.75
C GLN A 134 -3.56 17.21 1.83
N TYR A 135 -2.76 16.31 1.26
CA TYR A 135 -1.30 16.41 1.20
C TYR A 135 -0.77 16.73 -0.21
N SER A 136 -1.65 17.05 -1.17
CA SER A 136 -1.31 17.19 -2.60
C SER A 136 -0.19 18.19 -2.87
N ASP A 137 -0.17 19.30 -2.13
CA ASP A 137 0.83 20.37 -2.31
C ASP A 137 2.20 20.03 -1.68
N ARG A 138 2.26 18.96 -0.91
CA ARG A 138 3.46 18.54 -0.15
C ARG A 138 4.13 17.29 -0.73
N LEU A 139 3.49 16.62 -1.69
CA LEU A 139 3.90 15.32 -2.22
C LEU A 139 3.92 15.31 -3.75
N ASN A 140 4.89 14.61 -4.32
CA ASN A 140 4.82 14.17 -5.71
C ASN A 140 4.13 12.79 -5.72
N TRP A 141 2.85 12.76 -6.08
CA TRP A 141 2.00 11.58 -5.92
C TRP A 141 1.26 11.19 -7.20
N ALA A 142 0.84 9.93 -7.22
CA ALA A 142 -0.10 9.39 -8.20
C ALA A 142 -1.05 8.41 -7.52
N VAL A 143 -2.27 8.31 -8.04
CA VAL A 143 -3.27 7.28 -7.67
C VAL A 143 -3.45 6.35 -8.86
N PHE A 144 -3.33 5.05 -8.60
CA PHE A 144 -3.65 4.02 -9.58
C PHE A 144 -4.92 3.29 -9.13
N ARG A 145 -5.95 3.29 -9.97
CA ARG A 145 -7.25 2.64 -9.75
C ARG A 145 -7.37 1.40 -10.61
N PRO A 146 -6.79 0.26 -10.21
CA PRO A 146 -6.95 -0.97 -10.97
C PRO A 146 -8.40 -1.43 -10.97
N THR A 147 -8.77 -2.14 -12.01
CA THR A 147 -9.99 -2.96 -12.08
C THR A 147 -9.80 -4.24 -11.27
N ALA A 148 -10.55 -5.30 -11.52
CA ALA A 148 -10.32 -6.61 -10.94
C ALA A 148 -8.93 -7.14 -11.40
N VAL A 149 -8.02 -7.29 -10.43
CA VAL A 149 -6.67 -7.83 -10.66
C VAL A 149 -6.69 -9.32 -10.33
N TYR A 150 -6.29 -10.14 -11.28
CA TYR A 150 -6.28 -11.61 -11.14
C TYR A 150 -4.98 -12.20 -11.66
N GLY A 151 -4.66 -13.41 -11.22
CA GLY A 151 -3.47 -14.12 -11.66
C GLY A 151 -3.00 -15.18 -10.66
N PRO A 152 -1.82 -15.79 -10.90
CA PRO A 152 -1.24 -16.78 -9.98
C PRO A 152 -1.08 -16.21 -8.56
N GLY A 153 -1.66 -16.91 -7.57
CA GLY A 153 -1.63 -16.47 -6.16
C GLY A 153 -2.81 -15.61 -5.72
N ASP A 154 -3.70 -15.20 -6.63
CA ASP A 154 -4.95 -14.54 -6.26
C ASP A 154 -5.87 -15.47 -5.48
N LYS A 155 -6.35 -14.99 -4.31
CA LYS A 155 -7.29 -15.72 -3.45
C LYS A 155 -8.72 -15.16 -3.53
N GLU A 156 -8.87 -13.94 -4.03
CA GLU A 156 -10.15 -13.21 -4.02
C GLU A 156 -11.05 -13.65 -5.18
N LEU A 157 -10.52 -13.71 -6.38
CA LEU A 157 -11.28 -14.08 -7.58
C LEU A 157 -11.20 -15.57 -7.93
N LYS A 158 -10.29 -16.33 -7.31
CA LYS A 158 -10.15 -17.76 -7.54
C LYS A 158 -11.47 -18.57 -7.40
N PRO A 159 -12.37 -18.28 -6.42
CA PRO A 159 -13.65 -18.99 -6.34
C PRO A 159 -14.54 -18.75 -7.57
N LEU A 160 -14.54 -17.54 -8.13
CA LEU A 160 -15.31 -17.20 -9.33
C LEU A 160 -14.88 -18.04 -10.53
N PHE A 161 -13.55 -18.18 -10.75
CA PHE A 161 -13.03 -18.99 -11.86
C PHE A 161 -13.20 -20.48 -11.67
N LYS A 162 -13.40 -20.96 -10.44
CA LYS A 162 -13.68 -22.38 -10.17
C LYS A 162 -15.14 -22.78 -10.39
N SER A 163 -16.04 -21.79 -10.43
CA SER A 163 -17.48 -22.01 -10.63
C SER A 163 -17.92 -21.89 -12.10
N MET A 164 -16.99 -21.55 -12.99
CA MET A 164 -17.16 -21.54 -14.45
C MET A 164 -16.66 -22.85 -15.06
#